data_a256837c7c87e5b0e911783ec6878ad8
#
_entry.id   a256837c7c87e5b0e911783ec6878ad8
#
_cell.length_a   1.000
_cell.length_b   1.000
_cell.length_c   1.000
_cell.angle_alpha   90.00
_cell.angle_beta   90.00
_cell.angle_gamma   90.00
#
_symmetry.space_group_name_H-M   'P 1'
#
loop_
_entity.id
_entity.type
_entity.pdbx_description
1 polymer ?
#
loop_
_entity_poly.entity_id
_entity_poly.type
_entity_poly.pdbx_seq_one_letter_code
_entity_poly.pdbx_strand_id
1 'polypeptide(L)'
;MSDTPIAHGGNLHEAARRYGIPYEAWLDLSTGINPVGYPVPPVPADAWRRLPDDGDGLAGCAARYYGVRDDAHVLPVAGSQAAIRALPALLPPGDAGVAPLAYGEYAPAFARHGHRVVPLDIAADALPATLRHAIVGNPNNPTAESVSVGRLLGWHAQLAARGGTLIVDEAFADTGAVDSLASYADRPGLVVLRSVGKFFGLAGIRAGFVLAHPAQ
;
A
#
# COMPACT_ATOMS: atom_id res chain seq x y z
N MET A 1 -6.54 15.14 19.29
CA MET A 1 -5.82 13.99 18.71
C MET A 1 -4.36 14.18 19.04
N SER A 2 -3.68 13.22 19.69
CA SER A 2 -2.25 13.35 20.00
C SER A 2 -1.45 13.27 18.69
N ASP A 3 -0.70 14.31 18.41
CA ASP A 3 0.19 14.42 17.24
C ASP A 3 1.50 13.63 17.45
N THR A 4 1.42 12.48 18.15
CA THR A 4 2.58 11.64 18.41
C THR A 4 2.98 10.99 17.09
N PRO A 5 4.21 11.20 16.61
CA PRO A 5 4.68 10.56 15.38
C PRO A 5 4.56 9.05 15.47
N ILE A 6 4.12 8.42 14.39
CA ILE A 6 4.07 6.97 14.29
C ILE A 6 5.51 6.45 14.28
N ALA A 7 5.86 5.57 15.22
CA ALA A 7 7.19 4.95 15.25
C ALA A 7 7.30 3.91 14.14
N HIS A 8 8.23 4.12 13.22
CA HIS A 8 8.58 3.16 12.17
C HIS A 8 9.96 2.57 12.43
N GLY A 9 10.20 1.33 11.95
CA GLY A 9 11.51 0.74 11.89
C GLY A 9 12.47 1.46 10.91
N GLY A 10 13.75 1.07 10.90
CA GLY A 10 14.76 1.59 9.98
C GLY A 10 15.44 2.88 10.40
N ASN A 11 15.22 3.39 11.63
CA ASN A 11 15.86 4.60 12.12
C ASN A 11 17.19 4.29 12.85
N LEU A 12 18.14 3.73 12.11
CA LEU A 12 19.45 3.35 12.67
C LEU A 12 20.27 4.52 13.22
N HIS A 13 20.15 5.72 12.62
CA HIS A 13 20.86 6.90 13.12
C HIS A 13 20.38 7.32 14.52
N GLU A 14 19.09 7.21 14.80
CA GLU A 14 18.57 7.45 16.13
C GLU A 14 19.04 6.38 17.12
N ALA A 15 18.98 5.11 16.73
CA ALA A 15 19.45 4.01 17.54
C ALA A 15 20.95 4.16 17.87
N ALA A 16 21.78 4.49 16.89
CA ALA A 16 23.21 4.73 17.10
C ALA A 16 23.45 5.86 18.12
N ARG A 17 22.76 6.98 17.99
CA ARG A 17 22.87 8.10 18.96
C ARG A 17 22.38 7.71 20.36
N ARG A 18 21.24 7.02 20.44
CA ARG A 18 20.59 6.67 21.71
C ARG A 18 21.37 5.67 22.52
N TYR A 19 21.99 4.70 21.86
CA TYR A 19 22.69 3.60 22.53
C TYR A 19 24.22 3.73 22.49
N GLY A 20 24.78 4.73 21.81
CA GLY A 20 26.21 4.93 21.68
C GLY A 20 26.92 3.84 20.88
N ILE A 21 26.22 3.13 20.01
CA ILE A 21 26.76 2.05 19.16
C ILE A 21 26.95 2.62 17.75
N PRO A 22 28.12 2.44 17.11
CA PRO A 22 28.37 2.91 15.74
C PRO A 22 27.32 2.37 14.75
N TYR A 23 26.94 3.18 13.76
CA TYR A 23 25.90 2.85 12.77
C TYR A 23 26.18 1.51 12.06
N GLU A 24 27.45 1.26 11.73
CA GLU A 24 27.89 0.07 11.00
C GLU A 24 27.87 -1.22 11.84
N ALA A 25 27.73 -1.10 13.16
CA ALA A 25 27.67 -2.23 14.07
C ALA A 25 26.24 -2.76 14.30
N TRP A 26 25.23 -2.14 13.66
CA TRP A 26 23.83 -2.55 13.80
C TRP A 26 23.44 -3.59 12.77
N LEU A 27 22.70 -4.60 13.23
CA LEU A 27 21.89 -5.47 12.39
C LEU A 27 20.43 -4.97 12.45
N ASP A 28 19.92 -4.38 11.35
CA ASP A 28 18.55 -3.89 11.30
C ASP A 28 17.56 -5.00 10.96
N LEU A 29 16.78 -5.42 11.94
CA LEU A 29 15.66 -6.36 11.80
C LEU A 29 14.31 -5.69 12.04
N SER A 30 14.25 -4.35 12.02
CA SER A 30 13.07 -3.57 12.36
C SER A 30 12.13 -3.32 11.18
N THR A 31 12.51 -3.72 9.96
CA THR A 31 11.72 -3.52 8.74
C THR A 31 11.54 -4.82 7.97
N GLY A 32 10.43 -4.96 7.25
CA GLY A 32 10.19 -6.07 6.32
C GLY A 32 10.77 -5.80 4.91
N ILE A 33 11.95 -5.17 4.83
CA ILE A 33 12.63 -4.88 3.56
C ILE A 33 13.61 -6.03 3.27
N ASN A 34 13.59 -6.54 2.04
CA ASN A 34 14.55 -7.55 1.61
C ASN A 34 15.98 -6.98 1.71
N PRO A 35 16.88 -7.60 2.51
CA PRO A 35 18.25 -7.13 2.64
C PRO A 35 19.08 -7.37 1.36
N VAL A 36 18.66 -8.29 0.49
CA VAL A 36 19.27 -8.54 -0.83
C VAL A 36 18.46 -7.79 -1.88
N GLY A 37 18.78 -6.51 -2.07
CA GLY A 37 18.06 -5.65 -3.02
C GLY A 37 18.25 -6.08 -4.47
N TYR A 38 17.25 -5.79 -5.29
CA TYR A 38 17.33 -5.94 -6.74
C TYR A 38 18.49 -5.07 -7.30
N PRO A 39 19.34 -5.59 -8.16
CA PRO A 39 20.46 -4.83 -8.72
C PRO A 39 19.95 -3.68 -9.59
N VAL A 40 20.27 -2.45 -9.17
CA VAL A 40 19.88 -1.24 -9.90
C VAL A 40 21.02 -0.82 -10.83
N PRO A 41 20.79 -0.66 -12.15
CA PRO A 41 21.78 -0.14 -13.05
C PRO A 41 22.11 1.33 -12.75
N PRO A 42 23.26 1.86 -13.20
CA PRO A 42 23.56 3.28 -13.09
C PRO A 42 22.45 4.14 -13.71
N VAL A 43 22.00 5.15 -12.97
CA VAL A 43 20.97 6.07 -13.45
C VAL A 43 21.64 7.10 -14.38
N PRO A 44 21.15 7.28 -15.64
CA PRO A 44 21.68 8.27 -16.55
C PRO A 44 21.61 9.71 -15.97
N ALA A 45 22.63 10.52 -16.21
CA ALA A 45 22.71 11.88 -15.66
C ALA A 45 21.51 12.76 -16.05
N ASP A 46 20.91 12.52 -17.21
CA ASP A 46 19.75 13.29 -17.69
C ASP A 46 18.47 12.99 -16.89
N ALA A 47 18.37 11.81 -16.26
CA ALA A 47 17.24 11.48 -15.39
C ALA A 47 17.13 12.44 -14.19
N TRP A 48 18.22 13.09 -13.77
CA TRP A 48 18.24 14.05 -12.68
C TRP A 48 17.82 15.47 -13.09
N ARG A 49 17.73 15.75 -14.39
CA ARG A 49 17.54 17.11 -14.91
C ARG A 49 16.13 17.38 -15.41
N ARG A 50 15.39 16.33 -15.74
CA ARG A 50 14.05 16.45 -16.30
C ARG A 50 12.99 16.19 -15.24
N LEU A 51 11.85 16.85 -15.36
CA LEU A 51 10.67 16.46 -14.62
C LEU A 51 10.20 15.08 -15.10
N PRO A 52 9.59 14.25 -14.22
CA PRO A 52 8.96 13.01 -14.64
C PRO A 52 7.94 13.27 -15.76
N ASP A 53 7.86 12.32 -16.68
CA ASP A 53 6.92 12.36 -17.82
C ASP A 53 6.09 11.08 -17.81
N ASP A 54 4.77 11.22 -17.82
CA ASP A 54 3.84 10.06 -17.80
C ASP A 54 3.96 9.21 -19.08
N GLY A 55 4.59 9.72 -20.14
CA GLY A 55 4.88 9.02 -21.39
C GLY A 55 6.12 8.13 -21.37
N ASP A 56 6.81 7.98 -20.24
CA ASP A 56 8.07 7.22 -20.10
C ASP A 56 7.91 5.68 -20.20
N GLY A 57 6.67 5.19 -20.24
CA GLY A 57 6.32 3.77 -20.33
C GLY A 57 6.34 3.02 -19.00
N LEU A 58 6.55 3.71 -17.86
CA LEU A 58 6.57 3.10 -16.52
C LEU A 58 5.23 2.42 -16.19
N ALA A 59 4.10 3.11 -16.45
CA ALA A 59 2.77 2.55 -16.21
C ALA A 59 2.55 1.26 -17.02
N GLY A 60 2.94 1.24 -18.31
CA GLY A 60 2.86 0.05 -19.16
C GLY A 60 3.75 -1.09 -18.70
N CYS A 61 4.96 -0.81 -18.19
CA CYS A 61 5.82 -1.82 -17.57
C CYS A 61 5.16 -2.42 -16.31
N ALA A 62 4.62 -1.59 -15.45
CA ALA A 62 3.94 -2.03 -14.24
C ALA A 62 2.66 -2.83 -14.56
N ALA A 63 1.86 -2.39 -15.54
CA ALA A 63 0.67 -3.12 -16.00
C ALA A 63 1.02 -4.56 -16.42
N ARG A 64 2.04 -4.72 -17.25
CA ARG A 64 2.51 -6.06 -17.67
C ARG A 64 3.00 -6.90 -16.50
N TYR A 65 3.77 -6.30 -15.59
CA TYR A 65 4.33 -7.03 -14.44
C TYR A 65 3.24 -7.50 -13.47
N TYR A 66 2.28 -6.63 -13.15
CA TYR A 66 1.20 -6.94 -12.21
C TYR A 66 -0.03 -7.62 -12.85
N GLY A 67 -0.03 -7.85 -14.16
CA GLY A 67 -1.14 -8.49 -14.86
C GLY A 67 -2.38 -7.61 -14.99
N VAL A 68 -2.20 -6.27 -15.03
CA VAL A 68 -3.28 -5.32 -15.32
C VAL A 68 -3.48 -5.23 -16.82
N ARG A 69 -4.74 -5.24 -17.28
CA ARG A 69 -5.06 -5.33 -18.71
C ARG A 69 -4.71 -4.08 -19.51
N ASP A 70 -4.85 -2.90 -18.88
CA ASP A 70 -4.66 -1.60 -19.50
C ASP A 70 -3.84 -0.72 -18.57
N ASP A 71 -2.82 -0.06 -19.08
CA ASP A 71 -1.96 0.84 -18.31
C ASP A 71 -2.68 2.11 -17.82
N ALA A 72 -3.83 2.47 -18.44
CA ALA A 72 -4.71 3.51 -17.93
C ALA A 72 -5.23 3.22 -16.50
N HIS A 73 -5.17 1.96 -16.03
CA HIS A 73 -5.49 1.57 -14.66
C HIS A 73 -4.29 1.62 -13.70
N VAL A 74 -3.15 2.13 -14.13
CA VAL A 74 -1.91 2.16 -13.34
C VAL A 74 -1.43 3.59 -13.13
N LEU A 75 -1.42 4.04 -11.89
CA LEU A 75 -0.87 5.34 -11.51
C LEU A 75 0.43 5.14 -10.71
N PRO A 76 1.60 5.50 -11.26
CA PRO A 76 2.84 5.56 -10.49
C PRO A 76 2.77 6.61 -9.39
N VAL A 77 3.27 6.28 -8.20
CA VAL A 77 3.25 7.15 -7.02
C VAL A 77 4.58 7.10 -6.26
N ALA A 78 4.84 8.10 -5.41
CA ALA A 78 6.04 8.18 -4.58
C ALA A 78 6.02 7.16 -3.42
N GLY A 79 5.89 5.87 -3.76
CA GLY A 79 5.66 4.75 -2.85
C GLY A 79 4.18 4.63 -2.45
N SER A 80 3.73 3.40 -2.12
CA SER A 80 2.34 3.15 -1.68
C SER A 80 1.92 4.00 -0.47
N GLN A 81 2.86 4.43 0.36
CA GLN A 81 2.60 5.33 1.49
C GLN A 81 1.98 6.65 1.07
N ALA A 82 2.39 7.22 -0.07
CA ALA A 82 1.78 8.45 -0.60
C ALA A 82 0.29 8.23 -0.92
N ALA A 83 -0.03 7.11 -1.55
CA ALA A 83 -1.40 6.72 -1.85
C ALA A 83 -2.22 6.46 -0.57
N ILE A 84 -1.68 5.72 0.41
CA ILE A 84 -2.34 5.46 1.69
C ILE A 84 -2.76 6.76 2.36
N ARG A 85 -1.92 7.80 2.31
CA ARG A 85 -2.21 9.09 2.94
C ARG A 85 -3.18 9.96 2.13
N ALA A 86 -3.16 9.86 0.80
CA ALA A 86 -3.96 10.71 -0.08
C ALA A 86 -5.36 10.15 -0.36
N LEU A 87 -5.49 8.84 -0.56
CA LEU A 87 -6.74 8.20 -0.96
C LEU A 87 -7.93 8.55 -0.05
N PRO A 88 -7.82 8.56 1.30
CA PRO A 88 -8.97 8.88 2.14
C PRO A 88 -9.57 10.28 1.89
N ALA A 89 -8.75 11.24 1.42
CA ALA A 89 -9.25 12.58 1.06
C ALA A 89 -10.14 12.59 -0.18
N LEU A 90 -10.00 11.59 -1.05
CA LEU A 90 -10.75 11.47 -2.31
C LEU A 90 -12.04 10.66 -2.12
N LEU A 91 -12.20 9.99 -1.00
CA LEU A 91 -13.35 9.12 -0.73
C LEU A 91 -14.49 9.90 -0.06
N PRO A 92 -15.75 9.59 -0.39
CA PRO A 92 -16.89 10.16 0.33
C PRO A 92 -16.82 9.80 1.83
N PRO A 93 -17.14 10.74 2.75
CA PRO A 93 -17.11 10.46 4.18
C PRO A 93 -17.93 9.23 4.58
N GLY A 94 -17.44 8.44 5.55
CA GLY A 94 -18.12 7.25 6.01
C GLY A 94 -17.27 6.41 6.96
N ASP A 95 -17.80 5.27 7.41
CA ASP A 95 -17.06 4.33 8.23
C ASP A 95 -16.00 3.62 7.39
N ALA A 96 -14.78 3.56 7.92
CA ALA A 96 -13.64 2.90 7.32
C ALA A 96 -13.16 1.74 8.20
N GLY A 97 -13.22 0.52 7.67
CA GLY A 97 -12.76 -0.68 8.35
C GLY A 97 -11.25 -0.83 8.26
N VAL A 98 -10.60 -0.99 9.41
CA VAL A 98 -9.18 -1.26 9.54
C VAL A 98 -8.97 -2.37 10.56
N ALA A 99 -8.19 -3.39 10.22
CA ALA A 99 -7.90 -4.45 11.17
C ALA A 99 -7.15 -3.90 12.41
N PRO A 100 -7.47 -4.36 13.63
CA PRO A 100 -6.83 -3.86 14.85
C PRO A 100 -5.31 -3.99 14.86
N LEU A 101 -4.80 -5.08 14.28
CA LEU A 101 -3.38 -5.31 14.07
C LEU A 101 -3.09 -5.17 12.56
N ALA A 102 -2.88 -3.96 12.10
CA ALA A 102 -2.53 -3.64 10.71
C ALA A 102 -1.41 -2.60 10.68
N TYR A 103 -0.97 -2.26 9.46
CA TYR A 103 0.02 -1.20 9.29
C TYR A 103 -0.46 0.13 9.91
N GLY A 104 0.34 0.68 10.81
CA GLY A 104 -0.05 1.79 11.69
C GLY A 104 -0.45 3.09 10.98
N GLU A 105 -0.22 3.22 9.68
CA GLU A 105 -0.61 4.40 8.91
C GLU A 105 -2.07 4.39 8.42
N TYR A 106 -2.72 3.22 8.34
CA TYR A 106 -4.08 3.14 7.77
C TYR A 106 -5.08 3.94 8.59
N ALA A 107 -5.23 3.63 9.87
CA ALA A 107 -6.21 4.28 10.73
C ALA A 107 -6.01 5.81 10.83
N PRO A 108 -4.78 6.33 11.08
CA PRO A 108 -4.54 7.76 11.09
C PRO A 108 -4.82 8.46 9.75
N ALA A 109 -4.55 7.80 8.61
CA ALA A 109 -4.84 8.37 7.30
C ALA A 109 -6.34 8.62 7.12
N PHE A 110 -7.18 7.63 7.42
CA PHE A 110 -8.63 7.77 7.34
C PHE A 110 -9.16 8.80 8.36
N ALA A 111 -8.70 8.74 9.61
CA ALA A 111 -9.15 9.65 10.67
C ALA A 111 -8.86 11.12 10.34
N ARG A 112 -7.71 11.45 9.74
CA ARG A 112 -7.35 12.82 9.33
C ARG A 112 -8.33 13.43 8.32
N HIS A 113 -8.98 12.59 7.52
CA HIS A 113 -9.92 13.02 6.49
C HIS A 113 -11.39 12.84 6.89
N GLY A 114 -11.65 12.71 8.21
CA GLY A 114 -13.01 12.73 8.75
C GLY A 114 -13.76 11.41 8.66
N HIS A 115 -13.10 10.32 8.28
CA HIS A 115 -13.71 8.99 8.34
C HIS A 115 -13.71 8.47 9.77
N ARG A 116 -14.80 7.80 10.18
CA ARG A 116 -14.83 7.05 11.42
C ARG A 116 -14.17 5.70 11.22
N VAL A 117 -13.01 5.51 11.85
CA VAL A 117 -12.31 4.23 11.80
C VAL A 117 -13.00 3.24 12.73
N VAL A 118 -13.33 2.05 12.20
CA VAL A 118 -13.96 0.96 12.93
C VAL A 118 -13.15 -0.33 12.78
N PRO A 119 -13.13 -1.21 13.78
CA PRO A 119 -12.44 -2.48 13.69
C PRO A 119 -12.98 -3.34 12.54
N LEU A 120 -12.08 -3.90 11.73
CA LEU A 120 -12.37 -4.86 10.67
C LEU A 120 -11.91 -6.24 11.09
N ASP A 121 -12.83 -7.20 11.14
CA ASP A 121 -12.48 -8.61 11.27
C ASP A 121 -12.13 -9.19 9.90
N ILE A 122 -10.87 -9.53 9.69
CA ILE A 122 -10.39 -10.07 8.41
C ILE A 122 -10.83 -11.52 8.15
N ALA A 123 -11.33 -12.20 9.16
CA ALA A 123 -11.90 -13.55 9.04
C ALA A 123 -13.38 -13.55 8.63
N ALA A 124 -14.07 -12.41 8.75
CA ALA A 124 -15.49 -12.30 8.45
C ALA A 124 -15.78 -12.45 6.95
N ASP A 125 -16.84 -13.16 6.60
CA ASP A 125 -17.31 -13.24 5.21
C ASP A 125 -18.19 -12.03 4.84
N ALA A 126 -18.91 -11.47 5.81
CA ALA A 126 -19.77 -10.33 5.61
C ALA A 126 -19.26 -9.11 6.38
N LEU A 127 -19.25 -7.96 5.70
CA LEU A 127 -18.89 -6.69 6.30
C LEU A 127 -20.08 -6.05 7.03
N PRO A 128 -19.86 -5.32 8.14
CA PRO A 128 -20.91 -4.54 8.80
C PRO A 128 -21.64 -3.64 7.78
N ALA A 129 -22.98 -3.57 7.89
CA ALA A 129 -23.81 -2.82 6.93
C ALA A 129 -23.48 -1.32 6.90
N THR A 130 -22.97 -0.76 7.99
CA THR A 130 -22.56 0.64 8.11
C THR A 130 -21.23 0.95 7.44
N LEU A 131 -20.41 -0.08 7.18
CA LEU A 131 -19.09 0.10 6.63
C LEU A 131 -19.17 0.57 5.17
N ARG A 132 -18.54 1.70 4.89
CA ARG A 132 -18.48 2.27 3.54
C ARG A 132 -17.16 1.97 2.86
N HIS A 133 -16.05 2.01 3.59
CA HIS A 133 -14.72 1.75 3.06
C HIS A 133 -14.01 0.70 3.90
N ALA A 134 -13.03 0.03 3.32
CA ALA A 134 -12.11 -0.83 4.04
C ALA A 134 -10.71 -0.71 3.43
N ILE A 135 -9.69 -0.78 4.29
CA ILE A 135 -8.31 -0.97 3.88
C ILE A 135 -7.73 -2.19 4.57
N VAL A 136 -7.08 -3.06 3.80
CA VAL A 136 -6.47 -4.30 4.29
C VAL A 136 -5.12 -4.52 3.63
N GLY A 137 -4.10 -4.85 4.43
CA GLY A 137 -2.83 -5.39 3.93
C GLY A 137 -3.01 -6.85 3.53
N ASN A 138 -2.53 -7.25 2.36
CA ASN A 138 -2.63 -8.64 1.91
C ASN A 138 -1.35 -9.08 1.17
N PRO A 139 -0.44 -9.80 1.83
CA PRO A 139 -0.45 -10.22 3.25
C PRO A 139 -0.43 -9.07 4.24
N ASN A 140 -1.05 -9.27 5.41
CA ASN A 140 -1.13 -8.23 6.43
C ASN A 140 0.21 -8.03 7.16
N ASN A 141 0.54 -6.81 7.46
CA ASN A 141 1.64 -6.44 8.35
C ASN A 141 1.04 -5.90 9.67
N PRO A 142 1.31 -6.50 10.86
CA PRO A 142 2.44 -7.42 11.11
C PRO A 142 2.09 -8.91 11.16
N THR A 143 0.84 -9.33 11.00
CA THR A 143 0.39 -10.70 11.34
C THR A 143 0.73 -11.72 10.26
N ALA A 144 1.11 -11.31 9.06
CA ALA A 144 1.29 -12.13 7.86
C ALA A 144 0.04 -12.90 7.42
N GLU A 145 -1.10 -12.66 8.06
CA GLU A 145 -2.37 -13.24 7.66
C GLU A 145 -2.78 -12.75 6.27
N SER A 146 -3.49 -13.60 5.56
CA SER A 146 -3.96 -13.30 4.20
C SER A 146 -5.46 -13.55 4.07
N VAL A 147 -6.07 -12.75 3.24
CA VAL A 147 -7.48 -12.88 2.85
C VAL A 147 -7.53 -13.40 1.42
N SER A 148 -8.32 -14.41 1.15
CA SER A 148 -8.43 -14.97 -0.19
C SER A 148 -9.03 -13.97 -1.19
N VAL A 149 -8.65 -14.06 -2.46
CA VAL A 149 -9.21 -13.24 -3.55
C VAL A 149 -10.74 -13.31 -3.58
N GLY A 150 -11.32 -14.50 -3.40
CA GLY A 150 -12.78 -14.67 -3.39
C GLY A 150 -13.45 -13.85 -2.30
N ARG A 151 -12.90 -13.85 -1.07
CA ARG A 151 -13.43 -13.05 0.06
C ARG A 151 -13.26 -11.56 -0.20
N LEU A 152 -12.10 -11.12 -0.67
CA LEU A 152 -11.84 -9.72 -1.01
C LEU A 152 -12.78 -9.21 -2.10
N LEU A 153 -13.05 -10.01 -3.13
CA LEU A 153 -14.04 -9.67 -4.16
C LEU A 153 -15.48 -9.65 -3.60
N GLY A 154 -15.81 -10.52 -2.66
CA GLY A 154 -17.07 -10.47 -1.92
C GLY A 154 -17.22 -9.19 -1.10
N TRP A 155 -16.17 -8.74 -0.41
CA TRP A 155 -16.14 -7.47 0.30
C TRP A 155 -16.24 -6.28 -0.64
N HIS A 156 -15.48 -6.31 -1.76
CA HIS A 156 -15.60 -5.28 -2.80
C HIS A 156 -17.04 -5.12 -3.28
N ALA A 157 -17.72 -6.22 -3.62
CA ALA A 157 -19.11 -6.17 -4.07
C ALA A 157 -20.05 -5.55 -3.01
N GLN A 158 -19.87 -5.90 -1.72
CA GLN A 158 -20.66 -5.33 -0.62
C GLN A 158 -20.43 -3.83 -0.47
N LEU A 159 -19.18 -3.37 -0.55
CA LEU A 159 -18.82 -1.95 -0.45
C LEU A 159 -19.27 -1.17 -1.67
N ALA A 160 -19.02 -1.68 -2.88
CA ALA A 160 -19.42 -1.05 -4.13
C ALA A 160 -20.94 -0.83 -4.22
N ALA A 161 -21.75 -1.79 -3.74
CA ALA A 161 -23.20 -1.66 -3.66
C ALA A 161 -23.67 -0.48 -2.77
N ARG A 162 -22.77 0.05 -1.92
CA ARG A 162 -23.03 1.19 -1.03
C ARG A 162 -22.31 2.47 -1.50
N GLY A 163 -21.73 2.46 -2.72
CA GLY A 163 -20.89 3.55 -3.22
C GLY A 163 -19.59 3.71 -2.41
N GLY A 164 -19.08 2.61 -1.89
CA GLY A 164 -17.86 2.55 -1.09
C GLY A 164 -16.67 1.97 -1.84
N THR A 165 -15.54 1.84 -1.14
CA THR A 165 -14.25 1.44 -1.73
C THR A 165 -13.54 0.40 -0.87
N LEU A 166 -13.01 -0.64 -1.51
CA LEU A 166 -12.03 -1.55 -0.95
C LEU A 166 -10.64 -1.16 -1.41
N ILE A 167 -9.73 -0.90 -0.46
CA ILE A 167 -8.30 -0.68 -0.72
C ILE A 167 -7.54 -1.92 -0.24
N VAL A 168 -6.77 -2.54 -1.11
CA VAL A 168 -5.93 -3.69 -0.77
C VAL A 168 -4.47 -3.31 -0.95
N ASP A 169 -3.73 -3.25 0.16
CA ASP A 169 -2.29 -2.97 0.15
C ASP A 169 -1.52 -4.27 -0.03
N GLU A 170 -1.03 -4.48 -1.23
CA GLU A 170 -0.26 -5.65 -1.63
C GLU A 170 1.26 -5.39 -1.62
N ALA A 171 1.75 -4.55 -0.70
CA ALA A 171 3.18 -4.23 -0.61
C ALA A 171 4.08 -5.46 -0.39
N PHE A 172 3.53 -6.56 0.13
CA PHE A 172 4.25 -7.82 0.35
C PHE A 172 3.84 -8.97 -0.59
N ALA A 173 2.94 -8.74 -1.55
CA ALA A 173 2.41 -9.80 -2.40
C ALA A 173 3.42 -10.37 -3.41
N ASP A 174 4.50 -9.63 -3.75
CA ASP A 174 5.55 -10.10 -4.67
C ASP A 174 6.35 -11.32 -4.14
N THR A 175 6.17 -11.68 -2.88
CA THR A 175 6.70 -12.94 -2.32
C THR A 175 6.02 -14.18 -2.88
N GLY A 176 4.90 -14.03 -3.59
CA GLY A 176 4.08 -15.15 -4.09
C GLY A 176 3.24 -15.83 -3.00
N ALA A 177 3.15 -15.23 -1.80
CA ALA A 177 2.39 -15.79 -0.67
C ALA A 177 0.87 -15.71 -0.87
N VAL A 178 0.39 -14.82 -1.75
CA VAL A 178 -1.03 -14.61 -2.04
C VAL A 178 -1.25 -14.35 -3.52
N ASP A 179 -2.46 -14.67 -4.00
CA ASP A 179 -2.91 -14.26 -5.32
C ASP A 179 -3.29 -12.77 -5.29
N SER A 180 -2.85 -12.02 -6.30
CA SER A 180 -3.07 -10.56 -6.39
C SER A 180 -4.46 -10.22 -6.95
N LEU A 181 -5.02 -9.10 -6.46
CA LEU A 181 -6.21 -8.49 -7.05
C LEU A 181 -5.89 -7.55 -8.23
N ALA A 182 -4.64 -7.39 -8.62
CA ALA A 182 -4.24 -6.46 -9.69
C ALA A 182 -5.00 -6.68 -11.01
N SER A 183 -5.29 -7.94 -11.38
CA SER A 183 -6.05 -8.27 -12.58
C SER A 183 -7.52 -7.83 -12.55
N TYR A 184 -8.02 -7.37 -11.40
CA TYR A 184 -9.38 -6.88 -11.19
C TYR A 184 -9.42 -5.35 -11.00
N ALA A 185 -8.32 -4.64 -11.27
CA ALA A 185 -8.21 -3.19 -11.09
C ALA A 185 -9.17 -2.37 -11.97
N ASP A 186 -9.76 -2.99 -12.99
CA ASP A 186 -10.80 -2.41 -13.84
C ASP A 186 -12.18 -2.25 -13.13
N ARG A 187 -12.32 -2.76 -11.90
CA ARG A 187 -13.58 -2.69 -11.15
C ARG A 187 -13.70 -1.38 -10.38
N PRO A 188 -14.73 -0.54 -10.64
CA PRO A 188 -14.98 0.64 -9.83
C PRO A 188 -15.14 0.29 -8.35
N GLY A 189 -14.53 1.08 -7.45
CA GLY A 189 -14.56 0.82 -6.01
C GLY A 189 -13.50 -0.18 -5.51
N LEU A 190 -12.61 -0.69 -6.38
CA LEU A 190 -11.44 -1.46 -6.00
C LEU A 190 -10.17 -0.67 -6.26
N VAL A 191 -9.30 -0.58 -5.25
CA VAL A 191 -7.96 0.01 -5.34
C VAL A 191 -6.95 -1.00 -4.83
N VAL A 192 -5.93 -1.30 -5.63
CA VAL A 192 -4.83 -2.17 -5.22
C VAL A 192 -3.54 -1.35 -5.18
N LEU A 193 -2.79 -1.44 -4.08
CA LEU A 193 -1.53 -0.73 -3.90
C LEU A 193 -0.36 -1.70 -4.06
N ARG A 194 0.65 -1.29 -4.85
CA ARG A 194 1.88 -2.06 -5.06
C ARG A 194 3.10 -1.23 -4.67
N SER A 195 4.16 -1.90 -4.24
CA SER A 195 5.38 -1.25 -3.79
C SER A 195 6.61 -2.04 -4.21
N VAL A 196 7.61 -1.37 -4.76
CA VAL A 196 8.92 -1.98 -5.02
C VAL A 196 9.87 -1.91 -3.80
N GLY A 197 9.41 -1.33 -2.71
CA GLY A 197 10.24 -1.09 -1.53
C GLY A 197 10.53 -2.32 -0.68
N LYS A 198 9.67 -3.35 -0.73
CA LYS A 198 9.72 -4.50 0.18
C LYS A 198 10.45 -5.69 -0.43
N PHE A 199 9.82 -6.43 -1.30
CA PHE A 199 10.38 -7.62 -1.95
C PHE A 199 11.65 -7.31 -2.75
N PHE A 200 11.65 -6.23 -3.52
CA PHE A 200 12.81 -5.83 -4.32
C PHE A 200 13.90 -5.13 -3.50
N GLY A 201 13.68 -4.84 -2.21
CA GLY A 201 14.67 -4.17 -1.36
C GLY A 201 14.98 -2.73 -1.77
N LEU A 202 14.09 -2.06 -2.51
CA LEU A 202 14.31 -0.73 -3.11
C LEU A 202 13.51 0.36 -2.38
N ALA A 203 13.41 0.30 -1.07
CA ALA A 203 12.61 1.24 -0.29
C ALA A 203 13.02 2.71 -0.50
N GLY A 204 14.31 2.96 -0.75
CA GLY A 204 14.88 4.30 -0.93
C GLY A 204 14.46 5.02 -2.22
N ILE A 205 14.11 4.29 -3.29
CA ILE A 205 13.72 4.92 -4.57
C ILE A 205 12.35 5.57 -4.54
N ARG A 206 11.54 5.28 -3.53
CA ARG A 206 10.20 5.85 -3.37
C ARG A 206 9.29 5.61 -4.56
N ALA A 207 9.23 4.38 -5.07
CA ALA A 207 8.34 3.99 -6.16
C ALA A 207 7.27 3.01 -5.67
N GLY A 208 6.05 3.20 -6.18
CA GLY A 208 4.90 2.34 -5.97
C GLY A 208 3.82 2.63 -7.00
N PHE A 209 2.73 1.90 -6.95
CA PHE A 209 1.66 2.01 -7.93
C PHE A 209 0.30 1.91 -7.25
N VAL A 210 -0.63 2.70 -7.74
CA VAL A 210 -2.06 2.55 -7.51
C VAL A 210 -2.64 1.88 -8.74
N LEU A 211 -3.30 0.75 -8.55
CA LEU A 211 -3.99 0.03 -9.60
C LEU A 211 -5.49 0.18 -9.33
N ALA A 212 -6.19 0.90 -10.21
CA ALA A 212 -7.60 1.23 -10.02
C ALA A 212 -8.27 1.60 -11.33
N HIS A 213 -9.60 1.66 -11.33
CA HIS A 213 -10.36 2.19 -12.47
C HIS A 213 -10.08 3.70 -12.65
N PRO A 214 -9.83 4.22 -13.88
CA PRO A 214 -9.43 5.61 -14.11
C PRO A 214 -10.46 6.66 -13.66
N ALA A 215 -11.72 6.29 -13.52
CA ALA A 215 -12.77 7.18 -13.04
C ALA A 215 -12.90 7.23 -11.51
N GLN A 216 -11.89 6.73 -10.77
CA GLN A 216 -11.92 6.62 -9.32
C GLN A 216 -11.05 7.65 -8.61
#